data_96f6d405fd688ce13116a91b077d1c3c
#
_entry.id   96f6d405fd688ce13116a91b077d1c3c
#
_cell.length_a   1.000
_cell.length_b   1.000
_cell.length_c   1.000
_cell.angle_alpha   90.00
_cell.angle_beta   90.00
_cell.angle_gamma   90.00
#
_symmetry.space_group_name_H-M   'P 1'
#
loop_
_entity.id
_entity.type
_entity.pdbx_description
1 polymer ?
#
loop_
_entity_poly.entity_id
_entity_poly.type
_entity_poly.pdbx_seq_one_letter_code
_entity_poly.pdbx_strand_id
1 'polypeptide(L)'
;MDYCCTHFIFPDLKVAKRIHFKCAILMLFFSIVKKKQVRDVIGDRGLQVVAQTCKKLQRLRVERGDDDHGGLEDEQGRISQVGVMAVAQGCPELTYWAIHVSDITNAALEAVGTFSRNLNDFRLVLLDREAHITELPLDNGVRALLRGCTKLRRFAFYVRAGVLTDVGLGYVGEFSKGIRYMLLGNVGESDNGILQLSRGCPSLQKLELRGCLFSEHALAVAALQLKSLRYLWVQGYRSSPTGAGLMAMVRPFWNIEFIAPNQDGPCPDFRKQILAYYSLAGRRTDCPPSVIPLYPAF
;
A
#
# COMPACT_ATOMS: atom_id res chain seq x y z
N MET A 1 -7.87 -19.84 0.56
CA MET A 1 -7.32 -18.90 -0.46
C MET A 1 -6.81 -17.63 0.20
N ASP A 2 -5.99 -17.76 1.26
CA ASP A 2 -5.79 -16.63 2.18
C ASP A 2 -4.38 -16.58 2.73
N TYR A 3 -3.36 -16.48 1.87
CA TYR A 3 -1.97 -16.43 2.34
C TYR A 3 -1.11 -15.31 1.73
N CYS A 4 -1.67 -14.16 1.41
CA CYS A 4 -0.89 -13.10 0.77
C CYS A 4 -0.81 -11.76 1.51
N CYS A 5 -1.39 -11.63 2.70
CA CYS A 5 -1.40 -10.36 3.44
C CYS A 5 -0.39 -10.24 4.59
N THR A 6 0.45 -11.24 4.84
CA THR A 6 1.10 -11.40 6.14
C THR A 6 2.48 -10.78 6.33
N HIS A 7 3.14 -10.26 5.32
CA HIS A 7 4.50 -9.72 5.52
C HIS A 7 4.71 -8.32 4.94
N PHE A 8 3.95 -7.35 5.46
CA PHE A 8 4.30 -5.94 5.35
C PHE A 8 5.21 -5.52 6.51
N ILE A 9 6.37 -6.18 6.65
CA ILE A 9 7.38 -5.75 7.61
C ILE A 9 8.36 -4.84 6.87
N PHE A 10 8.22 -3.54 7.06
CA PHE A 10 9.31 -2.61 6.83
C PHE A 10 10.32 -2.79 7.98
N PRO A 11 11.64 -2.93 7.69
CA PRO A 11 12.64 -3.33 8.70
C PRO A 11 12.95 -2.32 9.80
N ASP A 12 12.27 -1.18 9.92
CA ASP A 12 12.63 -0.15 10.90
C ASP A 12 11.48 0.26 11.82
N LEU A 13 10.96 -0.68 12.61
CA LEU A 13 10.14 -0.29 13.77
C LEU A 13 10.27 -1.31 14.90
N LYS A 14 11.41 -1.27 15.60
CA LYS A 14 11.50 -1.87 16.93
C LYS A 14 10.65 -1.06 17.91
N VAL A 15 9.83 -1.80 18.69
CA VAL A 15 9.10 -1.39 19.89
C VAL A 15 7.75 -0.70 19.67
N ALA A 16 6.70 -1.48 19.45
CA ALA A 16 5.36 -1.10 19.87
C ALA A 16 4.90 -2.10 20.95
N LYS A 17 4.74 -1.64 22.19
CA LYS A 17 4.16 -2.46 23.26
C LYS A 17 2.72 -2.83 22.90
N ARG A 18 2.41 -4.12 22.87
CA ARG A 18 1.06 -4.66 22.74
C ARG A 18 0.23 -4.20 23.94
N ILE A 19 -0.87 -3.53 23.70
CA ILE A 19 -1.85 -3.21 24.72
C ILE A 19 -3.13 -3.95 24.37
N HIS A 20 -3.50 -4.93 25.20
CA HIS A 20 -4.80 -5.60 25.15
C HIS A 20 -5.84 -4.72 25.82
N PHE A 21 -6.96 -4.48 25.15
CA PHE A 21 -8.01 -3.58 25.59
C PHE A 21 -9.16 -4.32 26.29
N LYS A 22 -9.38 -4.03 27.56
CA LYS A 22 -10.69 -4.15 28.21
C LYS A 22 -11.28 -2.74 28.39
N CYS A 23 -12.45 -2.52 27.88
CA CYS A 23 -13.00 -1.27 27.38
C CYS A 23 -13.30 -0.12 28.38
N ALA A 24 -13.22 -0.28 29.69
CA ALA A 24 -13.74 0.72 30.63
C ALA A 24 -12.70 1.58 31.35
N ILE A 25 -11.48 1.12 31.54
CA ILE A 25 -10.47 1.81 32.37
C ILE A 25 -9.53 2.70 31.53
N LEU A 26 -9.54 2.55 30.24
CA LEU A 26 -8.60 3.21 29.33
C LEU A 26 -8.97 4.64 28.94
N MET A 27 -10.19 5.07 29.23
CA MET A 27 -10.68 6.41 28.84
C MET A 27 -9.91 7.57 29.50
N LEU A 28 -9.33 7.35 30.68
CA LEU A 28 -8.60 8.39 31.42
C LEU A 28 -7.13 8.59 30.95
N PHE A 29 -6.55 7.59 30.27
CA PHE A 29 -5.18 7.68 29.76
C PHE A 29 -5.06 8.24 28.33
N PHE A 30 -6.17 8.53 27.66
CA PHE A 30 -6.22 8.79 26.22
C PHE A 30 -5.83 10.20 25.77
N SER A 31 -5.84 11.17 26.63
CA SER A 31 -5.53 12.56 26.25
C SER A 31 -4.04 12.83 25.99
N ILE A 32 -3.14 11.91 26.34
CA ILE A 32 -1.68 12.09 26.27
C ILE A 32 -0.98 11.17 25.28
N VAL A 33 -1.67 10.19 24.69
CA VAL A 33 -1.02 9.15 23.88
C VAL A 33 -0.84 9.60 22.42
N LYS A 34 0.42 9.82 22.00
CA LYS A 34 0.80 10.17 20.63
C LYS A 34 0.78 9.01 19.62
N LYS A 35 0.71 7.76 20.08
CA LYS A 35 0.76 6.55 19.22
C LYS A 35 -0.25 5.52 19.66
N LYS A 36 -0.97 4.91 18.71
CA LYS A 36 -1.81 3.74 18.94
C LYS A 36 -1.65 2.70 17.84
N GLN A 37 -1.53 1.45 18.27
CA GLN A 37 -1.65 0.27 17.44
C GLN A 37 -2.70 -0.65 18.06
N VAL A 38 -3.68 -1.06 17.27
CA VAL A 38 -4.77 -1.92 17.68
C VAL A 38 -4.94 -3.03 16.66
N ARG A 39 -5.08 -4.26 17.14
CA ARG A 39 -5.36 -5.43 16.31
C ARG A 39 -6.72 -5.98 16.73
N ASP A 40 -7.55 -6.32 15.76
CA ASP A 40 -8.79 -7.11 15.82
C ASP A 40 -9.87 -6.71 16.84
N VAL A 41 -9.80 -5.53 17.45
CA VAL A 41 -10.66 -5.16 18.58
C VAL A 41 -11.45 -3.88 18.34
N ILE A 42 -11.18 -3.14 17.27
CA ILE A 42 -11.84 -1.85 17.04
C ILE A 42 -12.53 -1.84 15.68
N GLY A 43 -13.86 -1.71 15.72
CA GLY A 43 -14.70 -1.35 14.58
C GLY A 43 -14.98 0.16 14.53
N ASP A 44 -15.95 0.55 13.70
CA ASP A 44 -16.34 1.95 13.49
C ASP A 44 -16.66 2.69 14.78
N ARG A 45 -17.39 2.07 15.71
CA ARG A 45 -17.73 2.69 17.01
C ARG A 45 -16.49 3.01 17.84
N GLY A 46 -15.49 2.13 17.84
CA GLY A 46 -14.25 2.37 18.54
C GLY A 46 -13.45 3.51 17.91
N LEU A 47 -13.44 3.59 16.58
CA LEU A 47 -12.80 4.69 15.85
C LEU A 47 -13.52 6.03 16.10
N GLN A 48 -14.84 6.04 16.20
CA GLN A 48 -15.61 7.24 16.58
C GLN A 48 -15.22 7.74 17.97
N VAL A 49 -15.08 6.84 18.96
CA VAL A 49 -14.61 7.20 20.30
C VAL A 49 -13.20 7.75 20.27
N VAL A 50 -12.27 7.14 19.51
CA VAL A 50 -10.92 7.67 19.32
C VAL A 50 -10.97 9.08 18.71
N ALA A 51 -11.80 9.29 17.70
CA ALA A 51 -11.98 10.58 17.04
C ALA A 51 -12.51 11.67 17.99
N GLN A 52 -13.41 11.30 18.90
CA GLN A 52 -13.97 12.24 19.88
C GLN A 52 -12.97 12.61 20.98
N THR A 53 -12.15 11.65 21.42
CA THR A 53 -11.32 11.80 22.63
C THR A 53 -9.86 12.11 22.34
N CYS A 54 -9.33 11.72 21.18
CA CYS A 54 -7.88 11.79 20.88
C CYS A 54 -7.53 12.88 19.86
N LYS A 55 -7.87 14.13 20.12
CA LYS A 55 -7.66 15.26 19.18
C LYS A 55 -6.19 15.51 18.81
N LYS A 56 -5.25 15.10 19.66
CA LYS A 56 -3.79 15.25 19.45
C LYS A 56 -3.14 13.96 18.95
N LEU A 57 -3.92 13.01 18.43
CA LEU A 57 -3.39 11.75 17.91
C LEU A 57 -2.57 12.01 16.64
N GLN A 58 -1.30 11.61 16.67
CA GLN A 58 -0.38 11.77 15.54
C GLN A 58 -0.17 10.50 14.74
N ARG A 59 -0.34 9.32 15.37
CA ARG A 59 -0.09 8.04 14.72
C ARG A 59 -1.17 7.04 15.10
N LEU A 60 -1.87 6.54 14.08
CA LEU A 60 -2.88 5.50 14.22
C LEU A 60 -2.54 4.33 13.31
N ARG A 61 -2.52 3.12 13.88
CA ARG A 61 -2.40 1.88 13.14
C ARG A 61 -3.48 0.92 13.63
N VAL A 62 -4.36 0.54 12.72
CA VAL A 62 -5.42 -0.43 12.96
C VAL A 62 -5.30 -1.50 11.89
N GLU A 63 -4.84 -2.66 12.31
CA GLU A 63 -4.64 -3.81 11.43
C GLU A 63 -5.49 -4.97 11.91
N ARG A 64 -5.88 -5.82 11.00
CA ARG A 64 -6.48 -7.10 11.30
C ARG A 64 -5.36 -8.11 11.50
N GLY A 65 -5.46 -8.99 12.50
CA GLY A 65 -4.51 -10.07 12.75
C GLY A 65 -4.65 -11.19 11.73
N ASP A 66 -3.61 -12.00 11.63
CA ASP A 66 -3.55 -13.16 10.75
C ASP A 66 -4.21 -14.41 11.35
N ASP A 67 -4.81 -14.31 12.54
CA ASP A 67 -5.41 -15.43 13.24
C ASP A 67 -6.75 -15.79 12.57
N ASP A 68 -6.61 -16.49 11.46
CA ASP A 68 -7.68 -16.99 10.60
C ASP A 68 -8.42 -18.21 11.17
N HIS A 69 -8.41 -18.36 12.49
CA HIS A 69 -9.19 -19.36 13.18
C HIS A 69 -10.55 -18.80 13.54
N GLY A 70 -11.42 -18.93 12.57
CA GLY A 70 -12.85 -19.05 12.63
C GLY A 70 -13.54 -18.37 13.81
N GLY A 71 -14.32 -17.35 13.53
CA GLY A 71 -15.46 -17.08 14.32
C GLY A 71 -15.39 -15.87 15.22
N LEU A 72 -15.30 -14.71 14.64
CA LEU A 72 -16.13 -13.59 15.07
C LEU A 72 -16.59 -12.89 13.79
N GLU A 73 -17.65 -13.40 13.22
CA GLU A 73 -18.46 -12.72 12.21
C GLU A 73 -19.22 -11.53 12.82
N ASP A 74 -18.69 -10.97 13.89
CA ASP A 74 -19.29 -9.83 14.53
C ASP A 74 -19.14 -8.62 13.64
N GLU A 75 -20.27 -8.09 13.18
CA GLU A 75 -20.37 -6.77 12.57
C GLU A 75 -19.67 -5.68 13.38
N GLN A 76 -19.43 -5.94 14.67
CA GLN A 76 -18.83 -5.02 15.63
C GLN A 76 -17.34 -4.74 15.39
N GLY A 77 -16.59 -5.62 14.72
CA GLY A 77 -15.17 -5.44 14.43
C GLY A 77 -14.87 -4.85 13.04
N ARG A 78 -15.88 -4.62 12.20
CA ARG A 78 -15.68 -4.08 10.85
C ARG A 78 -15.36 -2.59 10.88
N ILE A 79 -14.37 -2.20 10.09
CA ILE A 79 -14.06 -0.80 9.82
C ILE A 79 -14.55 -0.47 8.42
N SER A 80 -15.43 0.51 8.36
CA SER A 80 -15.97 1.02 7.12
C SER A 80 -15.58 2.49 6.89
N GLN A 81 -16.12 3.07 5.84
CA GLN A 81 -16.08 4.52 5.60
C GLN A 81 -16.46 5.36 6.82
N VAL A 82 -17.38 4.88 7.69
CA VAL A 82 -17.85 5.63 8.86
C VAL A 82 -16.72 5.87 9.85
N GLY A 83 -15.96 4.83 10.19
CA GLY A 83 -14.80 4.96 11.07
C GLY A 83 -13.69 5.82 10.45
N VAL A 84 -13.45 5.68 9.14
CA VAL A 84 -12.46 6.48 8.42
C VAL A 84 -12.82 7.96 8.45
N MET A 85 -14.07 8.31 8.14
CA MET A 85 -14.54 9.70 8.18
C MET A 85 -14.47 10.30 9.59
N ALA A 86 -14.88 9.54 10.60
CA ALA A 86 -14.81 9.98 11.99
C ALA A 86 -13.36 10.32 12.40
N VAL A 87 -12.40 9.45 12.10
CA VAL A 87 -10.99 9.67 12.42
C VAL A 87 -10.42 10.86 11.64
N ALA A 88 -10.72 10.96 10.34
CA ALA A 88 -10.25 12.08 9.53
C ALA A 88 -10.68 13.43 10.13
N GLN A 89 -11.96 13.56 10.50
CA GLN A 89 -12.53 14.77 11.09
C GLN A 89 -12.08 15.01 12.54
N GLY A 90 -11.92 13.92 13.30
CA GLY A 90 -11.67 14.00 14.74
C GLY A 90 -10.21 14.11 15.14
N CYS A 91 -9.25 13.71 14.29
CA CYS A 91 -7.83 13.65 14.61
C CYS A 91 -6.98 14.48 13.61
N PRO A 92 -7.03 15.82 13.63
CA PRO A 92 -6.40 16.67 12.62
C PRO A 92 -4.87 16.67 12.66
N GLU A 93 -4.26 16.19 13.76
CA GLU A 93 -2.80 16.12 13.93
C GLU A 93 -2.19 14.81 13.37
N LEU A 94 -2.99 13.94 12.71
CA LEU A 94 -2.46 12.69 12.16
C LEU A 94 -1.36 12.95 11.13
N THR A 95 -0.21 12.31 11.38
CA THR A 95 0.96 12.30 10.49
C THR A 95 1.21 10.91 9.89
N TYR A 96 0.77 9.86 10.57
CA TYR A 96 0.85 8.47 10.16
C TYR A 96 -0.49 7.79 10.38
N TRP A 97 -1.01 7.17 9.33
CA TRP A 97 -2.25 6.41 9.42
C TRP A 97 -2.17 5.14 8.57
N ALA A 98 -2.24 3.99 9.23
CA ALA A 98 -2.37 2.67 8.59
C ALA A 98 -3.66 2.02 9.04
N ILE A 99 -4.49 1.59 8.08
CA ILE A 99 -5.81 1.07 8.35
C ILE A 99 -6.19 -0.06 7.38
N HIS A 100 -6.80 -1.12 7.93
CA HIS A 100 -7.47 -2.16 7.17
C HIS A 100 -8.97 -1.91 7.23
N VAL A 101 -9.62 -1.84 6.09
CA VAL A 101 -11.06 -1.55 5.95
C VAL A 101 -11.78 -2.67 5.21
N SER A 102 -13.04 -2.90 5.54
CA SER A 102 -13.93 -3.81 4.81
C SER A 102 -14.71 -3.10 3.70
N ASP A 103 -14.90 -1.80 3.84
CA ASP A 103 -15.59 -0.95 2.86
C ASP A 103 -15.03 0.48 2.92
N ILE A 104 -14.98 1.15 1.76
CA ILE A 104 -14.50 2.52 1.62
C ILE A 104 -15.19 3.19 0.43
N THR A 105 -15.42 4.50 0.51
CA THR A 105 -16.06 5.30 -0.54
C THR A 105 -15.20 6.49 -0.97
N ASN A 106 -15.53 7.08 -2.12
CA ASN A 106 -14.92 8.32 -2.58
C ASN A 106 -15.06 9.44 -1.53
N ALA A 107 -16.22 9.56 -0.89
CA ALA A 107 -16.47 10.56 0.15
C ALA A 107 -15.56 10.39 1.38
N ALA A 108 -15.27 9.14 1.79
CA ALA A 108 -14.36 8.89 2.90
C ALA A 108 -12.92 9.26 2.57
N LEU A 109 -12.44 8.95 1.37
CA LEU A 109 -11.10 9.35 0.90
C LEU A 109 -11.00 10.88 0.73
N GLU A 110 -12.06 11.55 0.28
CA GLU A 110 -12.15 13.00 0.21
C GLU A 110 -12.08 13.63 1.61
N ALA A 111 -12.78 13.06 2.59
CA ALA A 111 -12.70 13.50 3.98
C ALA A 111 -11.25 13.39 4.51
N VAL A 112 -10.52 12.32 4.21
CA VAL A 112 -9.10 12.21 4.54
C VAL A 112 -8.30 13.35 3.92
N GLY A 113 -8.49 13.64 2.64
CA GLY A 113 -7.81 14.75 1.94
C GLY A 113 -8.15 16.13 2.53
N THR A 114 -9.38 16.31 2.98
CA THR A 114 -9.88 17.59 3.51
C THR A 114 -9.36 17.88 4.92
N PHE A 115 -9.40 16.87 5.80
CA PHE A 115 -9.17 17.06 7.24
C PHE A 115 -7.78 16.61 7.71
N SER A 116 -7.17 15.61 7.05
CA SER A 116 -5.90 15.02 7.50
C SER A 116 -4.68 15.58 6.76
N ARG A 117 -4.59 16.89 6.62
CA ARG A 117 -3.56 17.60 5.82
C ARG A 117 -2.11 17.43 6.33
N ASN A 118 -1.94 16.91 7.52
CA ASN A 118 -0.63 16.67 8.12
C ASN A 118 -0.08 15.26 7.83
N LEU A 119 -0.82 14.41 7.09
CA LEU A 119 -0.39 13.06 6.77
C LEU A 119 0.90 13.05 5.96
N ASN A 120 1.85 12.28 6.47
CA ASN A 120 3.13 12.00 5.85
C ASN A 120 3.21 10.54 5.35
N ASP A 121 2.53 9.63 6.05
CA ASP A 121 2.43 8.21 5.71
C ASP A 121 0.96 7.80 5.81
N PHE A 122 0.38 7.38 4.69
CA PHE A 122 -0.99 6.86 4.61
C PHE A 122 -0.99 5.49 3.97
N ARG A 123 -1.61 4.53 4.64
CA ARG A 123 -1.71 3.14 4.19
C ARG A 123 -3.13 2.64 4.38
N LEU A 124 -3.74 2.22 3.30
CA LEU A 124 -5.05 1.61 3.30
C LEU A 124 -4.98 0.23 2.65
N VAL A 125 -5.51 -0.76 3.35
CA VAL A 125 -5.75 -2.11 2.84
C VAL A 125 -7.23 -2.37 2.85
N LEU A 126 -7.80 -2.63 1.69
CA LEU A 126 -9.18 -3.07 1.53
C LEU A 126 -9.22 -4.60 1.62
N LEU A 127 -9.83 -5.11 2.67
CA LEU A 127 -9.93 -6.55 2.92
C LEU A 127 -10.82 -7.22 1.86
N ASP A 128 -10.38 -8.37 1.38
CA ASP A 128 -11.11 -9.15 0.39
C ASP A 128 -12.15 -10.04 1.08
N ARG A 129 -13.25 -9.43 1.51
CA ARG A 129 -14.43 -10.15 1.99
C ARG A 129 -15.64 -9.67 1.21
N GLU A 130 -16.63 -10.52 1.05
CA GLU A 130 -17.83 -10.43 0.21
C GLU A 130 -18.68 -9.14 0.31
N ALA A 131 -18.22 -8.14 1.04
CA ALA A 131 -18.90 -6.86 1.15
C ALA A 131 -18.90 -6.16 -0.21
N HIS A 132 -20.08 -5.88 -0.73
CA HIS A 132 -20.25 -5.02 -1.90
C HIS A 132 -19.71 -3.63 -1.56
N ILE A 133 -18.66 -3.21 -2.26
CA ILE A 133 -18.26 -1.82 -2.23
C ILE A 133 -19.34 -1.05 -2.97
N THR A 134 -19.96 -0.12 -2.30
CA THR A 134 -21.15 0.58 -2.78
C THR A 134 -20.85 1.52 -3.93
N GLU A 135 -19.60 1.95 -4.08
CA GLU A 135 -19.21 3.00 -5.02
C GLU A 135 -17.86 2.71 -5.66
N LEU A 136 -17.87 2.36 -6.95
CA LEU A 136 -16.65 2.12 -7.75
C LEU A 136 -16.70 2.96 -9.03
N PRO A 137 -15.55 3.36 -9.56
CA PRO A 137 -14.20 3.28 -9.02
C PRO A 137 -13.93 4.37 -7.96
N LEU A 138 -12.86 4.19 -7.16
CA LEU A 138 -12.42 5.14 -6.13
C LEU A 138 -11.46 6.23 -6.66
N ASP A 139 -11.41 6.43 -7.96
CA ASP A 139 -10.46 7.34 -8.62
C ASP A 139 -10.59 8.78 -8.11
N ASN A 140 -11.82 9.28 -7.98
CA ASN A 140 -12.08 10.64 -7.50
C ASN A 140 -11.72 10.82 -6.03
N GLY A 141 -11.97 9.82 -5.20
CA GLY A 141 -11.58 9.83 -3.79
C GLY A 141 -10.06 9.86 -3.62
N VAL A 142 -9.33 9.02 -4.38
CA VAL A 142 -7.86 9.03 -4.40
C VAL A 142 -7.32 10.38 -4.89
N ARG A 143 -7.92 10.95 -5.92
CA ARG A 143 -7.60 12.30 -6.39
C ARG A 143 -7.74 13.34 -5.28
N ALA A 144 -8.88 13.35 -4.59
CA ALA A 144 -9.18 14.30 -3.51
C ALA A 144 -8.20 14.14 -2.34
N LEU A 145 -7.94 12.89 -1.92
CA LEU A 145 -6.98 12.56 -0.88
C LEU A 145 -5.59 13.11 -1.22
N LEU A 146 -5.05 12.81 -2.40
CA LEU A 146 -3.70 13.22 -2.79
C LEU A 146 -3.58 14.73 -2.98
N ARG A 147 -4.62 15.40 -3.46
CA ARG A 147 -4.67 16.86 -3.54
C ARG A 147 -4.63 17.53 -2.17
N GLY A 148 -5.31 16.94 -1.19
CA GLY A 148 -5.38 17.50 0.16
C GLY A 148 -4.15 17.18 1.01
N CYS A 149 -3.62 15.97 0.92
CA CYS A 149 -2.50 15.50 1.73
C CYS A 149 -1.13 15.78 1.08
N THR A 150 -0.79 17.03 0.84
CA THR A 150 0.43 17.45 0.11
C THR A 150 1.74 17.11 0.82
N LYS A 151 1.70 16.78 2.12
CA LYS A 151 2.86 16.37 2.90
C LYS A 151 3.20 14.89 2.77
N LEU A 152 2.40 14.11 2.03
CA LEU A 152 2.63 12.67 1.88
C LEU A 152 4.01 12.38 1.28
N ARG A 153 4.72 11.46 1.97
CA ARG A 153 6.00 10.87 1.55
C ARG A 153 5.88 9.37 1.30
N ARG A 154 4.91 8.73 1.96
CA ARG A 154 4.62 7.30 1.80
C ARG A 154 3.13 7.12 1.54
N PHE A 155 2.82 6.38 0.50
CA PHE A 155 1.45 6.05 0.11
C PHE A 155 1.35 4.57 -0.19
N ALA A 156 0.50 3.86 0.53
CA ALA A 156 0.20 2.46 0.26
C ALA A 156 -1.31 2.30 0.07
N PHE A 157 -1.69 1.71 -1.06
CA PHE A 157 -3.08 1.50 -1.42
C PHE A 157 -3.22 0.09 -1.99
N TYR A 158 -3.65 -0.84 -1.13
CA TYR A 158 -3.86 -2.23 -1.50
C TYR A 158 -5.36 -2.51 -1.53
N VAL A 159 -5.87 -2.76 -2.72
CA VAL A 159 -7.31 -2.85 -2.98
C VAL A 159 -7.64 -4.09 -3.81
N ARG A 160 -8.90 -4.24 -4.21
CA ARG A 160 -9.33 -5.25 -5.17
C ARG A 160 -9.22 -4.73 -6.61
N ALA A 161 -9.16 -5.64 -7.57
CA ALA A 161 -9.20 -5.27 -8.99
C ALA A 161 -10.46 -4.45 -9.32
N GLY A 162 -10.31 -3.44 -10.18
CA GLY A 162 -11.40 -2.54 -10.58
C GLY A 162 -11.70 -1.40 -9.58
N VAL A 163 -11.06 -1.38 -8.40
CA VAL A 163 -11.28 -0.31 -7.40
C VAL A 163 -10.54 0.97 -7.77
N LEU A 164 -9.33 0.86 -8.29
CA LEU A 164 -8.55 1.98 -8.82
C LEU A 164 -8.20 1.69 -10.28
N THR A 165 -8.72 2.52 -11.20
CA THR A 165 -8.54 2.34 -12.64
C THR A 165 -7.27 3.01 -13.17
N ASP A 166 -7.07 2.97 -14.48
CA ASP A 166 -5.97 3.71 -15.14
C ASP A 166 -6.12 5.22 -14.94
N VAL A 167 -7.36 5.74 -14.87
CA VAL A 167 -7.63 7.15 -14.57
C VAL A 167 -7.15 7.51 -13.17
N GLY A 168 -7.47 6.66 -12.19
CA GLY A 168 -6.99 6.84 -10.82
C GLY A 168 -5.47 6.81 -10.72
N LEU A 169 -4.79 5.95 -11.46
CA LEU A 169 -3.32 5.94 -11.55
C LEU A 169 -2.77 7.22 -12.20
N GLY A 170 -3.47 7.79 -13.17
CA GLY A 170 -3.16 9.11 -13.72
C GLY A 170 -3.20 10.20 -12.65
N TYR A 171 -4.24 10.21 -11.80
CA TYR A 171 -4.32 11.14 -10.66
C TYR A 171 -3.22 10.90 -9.63
N VAL A 172 -2.86 9.63 -9.38
CA VAL A 172 -1.69 9.32 -8.52
C VAL A 172 -0.44 9.96 -9.10
N GLY A 173 -0.18 9.83 -10.40
CA GLY A 173 0.94 10.50 -11.06
C GLY A 173 0.90 12.03 -10.89
N GLU A 174 -0.24 12.64 -11.15
CA GLU A 174 -0.41 14.10 -11.15
C GLU A 174 -0.19 14.73 -9.76
N PHE A 175 -0.73 14.09 -8.70
CA PHE A 175 -0.77 14.68 -7.35
C PHE A 175 0.29 14.13 -6.39
N SER A 176 1.11 13.13 -6.79
CA SER A 176 2.09 12.49 -5.90
C SER A 176 3.51 13.03 -6.03
N LYS A 177 3.70 14.31 -6.30
CA LYS A 177 5.02 14.93 -6.56
C LYS A 177 6.02 14.77 -5.40
N GLY A 178 5.57 14.72 -4.16
CA GLY A 178 6.38 14.59 -2.96
C GLY A 178 6.56 13.17 -2.46
N ILE A 179 5.85 12.19 -3.02
CA ILE A 179 5.89 10.81 -2.55
C ILE A 179 7.21 10.16 -2.94
N ARG A 180 7.85 9.52 -1.94
CA ARG A 180 9.12 8.79 -2.11
C ARG A 180 8.94 7.28 -2.10
N TYR A 181 7.93 6.79 -1.40
CA TYR A 181 7.64 5.36 -1.24
C TYR A 181 6.19 5.11 -1.59
N MET A 182 5.97 4.23 -2.56
CA MET A 182 4.64 3.87 -3.01
C MET A 182 4.49 2.36 -3.05
N LEU A 183 3.35 1.89 -2.56
CA LEU A 183 2.93 0.51 -2.70
C LEU A 183 1.51 0.50 -3.24
N LEU A 184 1.31 -0.19 -4.34
CA LEU A 184 0.02 -0.34 -4.99
C LEU A 184 -0.30 -1.82 -5.20
N GLY A 185 -1.51 -2.22 -4.86
CA GLY A 185 -1.97 -3.60 -5.02
C GLY A 185 -3.28 -3.69 -5.78
N ASN A 186 -3.31 -4.56 -6.80
CA ASN A 186 -4.45 -4.87 -7.67
C ASN A 186 -5.07 -3.62 -8.33
N VAL A 187 -4.25 -2.70 -8.79
CA VAL A 187 -4.67 -1.44 -9.40
C VAL A 187 -4.37 -1.40 -10.89
N GLY A 188 -5.12 -0.56 -11.61
CA GLY A 188 -5.01 -0.39 -13.06
C GLY A 188 -5.69 -1.50 -13.83
N GLU A 189 -6.05 -1.21 -15.06
CA GLU A 189 -6.75 -2.11 -15.98
C GLU A 189 -5.88 -2.45 -17.20
N SER A 190 -4.94 -1.57 -17.51
CA SER A 190 -4.03 -1.70 -18.66
C SER A 190 -2.64 -1.09 -18.38
N ASP A 191 -1.75 -1.25 -19.33
CA ASP A 191 -0.41 -0.65 -19.30
C ASP A 191 -0.45 0.90 -19.21
N ASN A 192 -1.52 1.53 -19.70
CA ASN A 192 -1.68 2.97 -19.63
C ASN A 192 -1.64 3.50 -18.19
N GLY A 193 -2.20 2.77 -17.24
CA GLY A 193 -2.21 3.18 -15.83
C GLY A 193 -0.80 3.43 -15.29
N ILE A 194 0.11 2.46 -15.44
CA ILE A 194 1.48 2.61 -14.94
C ILE A 194 2.27 3.66 -15.74
N LEU A 195 2.00 3.80 -17.04
CA LEU A 195 2.64 4.80 -17.87
C LEU A 195 2.21 6.22 -17.50
N GLN A 196 0.94 6.43 -17.16
CA GLN A 196 0.44 7.73 -16.67
C GLN A 196 1.03 8.06 -15.28
N LEU A 197 1.03 7.10 -14.36
CA LEU A 197 1.63 7.25 -13.04
C LEU A 197 3.10 7.67 -13.14
N SER A 198 3.88 7.01 -13.98
CA SER A 198 5.33 7.20 -14.07
C SER A 198 5.75 8.58 -14.58
N ARG A 199 4.88 9.24 -15.32
CA ARG A 199 5.14 10.61 -15.83
C ARG A 199 5.13 11.68 -14.75
N GLY A 200 4.46 11.41 -13.63
CA GLY A 200 4.12 12.44 -12.65
C GLY A 200 4.75 12.31 -11.27
N CYS A 201 5.56 11.28 -10.97
CA CYS A 201 6.13 11.02 -9.64
C CYS A 201 7.65 11.31 -9.58
N PRO A 202 8.12 12.56 -9.65
CA PRO A 202 9.55 12.89 -9.79
C PRO A 202 10.39 12.52 -8.58
N SER A 203 9.80 12.41 -7.41
CA SER A 203 10.50 12.10 -6.15
C SER A 203 10.47 10.62 -5.77
N LEU A 204 9.82 9.76 -6.56
CA LEU A 204 9.57 8.37 -6.21
C LEU A 204 10.87 7.56 -6.22
N GLN A 205 11.25 7.04 -5.05
CA GLN A 205 12.47 6.27 -4.84
C GLN A 205 12.21 4.77 -4.75
N LYS A 206 11.07 4.39 -4.16
CA LYS A 206 10.68 3.00 -3.98
C LYS A 206 9.25 2.79 -4.48
N LEU A 207 9.10 1.83 -5.41
CA LEU A 207 7.80 1.41 -5.94
C LEU A 207 7.64 -0.09 -5.73
N GLU A 208 6.54 -0.47 -5.10
CA GLU A 208 6.10 -1.84 -4.97
C GLU A 208 4.74 -2.00 -5.67
N LEU A 209 4.64 -2.98 -6.56
CA LEU A 209 3.43 -3.34 -7.28
C LEU A 209 3.07 -4.79 -7.00
N ARG A 210 1.83 -5.06 -6.60
CA ARG A 210 1.36 -6.41 -6.30
C ARG A 210 0.05 -6.71 -7.02
N GLY A 211 0.02 -7.81 -7.77
CA GLY A 211 -1.16 -8.21 -8.50
C GLY A 211 -1.62 -7.22 -9.60
N CYS A 212 -0.74 -6.30 -10.01
CA CYS A 212 -1.01 -5.34 -11.07
C CYS A 212 -0.55 -5.94 -12.40
N LEU A 213 -1.46 -6.30 -13.27
CA LEU A 213 -1.22 -7.06 -14.50
C LEU A 213 -0.55 -6.21 -15.62
N PHE A 214 0.45 -5.40 -15.30
CA PHE A 214 1.22 -4.64 -16.28
C PHE A 214 2.17 -5.54 -17.07
N SER A 215 2.45 -5.19 -18.32
CA SER A 215 3.43 -5.89 -19.14
C SER A 215 4.88 -5.54 -18.74
N GLU A 216 5.82 -6.42 -19.08
CA GLU A 216 7.26 -6.16 -18.91
C GLU A 216 7.70 -4.86 -19.59
N HIS A 217 7.20 -4.61 -20.80
CA HIS A 217 7.51 -3.40 -21.54
C HIS A 217 7.03 -2.14 -20.79
N ALA A 218 5.79 -2.12 -20.32
CA ALA A 218 5.25 -0.98 -19.59
C ALA A 218 6.01 -0.73 -18.27
N LEU A 219 6.37 -1.81 -17.56
CA LEU A 219 7.19 -1.72 -16.34
C LEU A 219 8.59 -1.15 -16.64
N ALA A 220 9.21 -1.57 -17.73
CA ALA A 220 10.51 -1.05 -18.13
C ALA A 220 10.45 0.44 -18.50
N VAL A 221 9.46 0.84 -19.29
CA VAL A 221 9.25 2.26 -19.65
C VAL A 221 8.98 3.10 -18.41
N ALA A 222 8.11 2.63 -17.51
CA ALA A 222 7.80 3.33 -16.27
C ALA A 222 9.05 3.48 -15.38
N ALA A 223 9.86 2.43 -15.23
CA ALA A 223 11.09 2.47 -14.45
C ALA A 223 12.10 3.48 -15.01
N LEU A 224 12.17 3.64 -16.35
CA LEU A 224 13.02 4.63 -17.00
C LEU A 224 12.51 6.07 -16.83
N GLN A 225 11.19 6.27 -16.84
CA GLN A 225 10.57 7.58 -16.62
C GLN A 225 10.72 8.06 -15.17
N LEU A 226 10.70 7.16 -14.20
CA LEU A 226 10.86 7.44 -12.77
C LEU A 226 12.35 7.67 -12.43
N LYS A 227 12.88 8.82 -12.78
CA LYS A 227 14.32 9.14 -12.67
C LYS A 227 14.91 9.01 -11.26
N SER A 228 14.10 9.23 -10.22
CA SER A 228 14.51 9.08 -8.81
C SER A 228 14.43 7.66 -8.29
N LEU A 229 13.90 6.72 -9.09
CA LEU A 229 13.66 5.35 -8.65
C LEU A 229 14.97 4.64 -8.31
N ARG A 230 15.00 4.03 -7.10
CA ARG A 230 16.14 3.25 -6.58
C ARG A 230 15.78 1.81 -6.30
N TYR A 231 14.49 1.52 -6.21
CA TYR A 231 13.98 0.20 -5.88
C TYR A 231 12.63 -0.01 -6.55
N LEU A 232 12.50 -1.10 -7.29
CA LEU A 232 11.25 -1.57 -7.88
C LEU A 232 11.07 -3.03 -7.51
N TRP A 233 9.95 -3.35 -6.87
CA TRP A 233 9.53 -4.71 -6.67
C TRP A 233 8.15 -4.92 -7.27
N VAL A 234 8.02 -5.95 -8.10
CA VAL A 234 6.75 -6.29 -8.77
C VAL A 234 6.44 -7.76 -8.56
N GLN A 235 5.24 -8.03 -8.12
CA GLN A 235 4.68 -9.37 -7.98
C GLN A 235 3.39 -9.47 -8.80
N GLY A 236 3.28 -10.49 -9.66
CA GLY A 236 2.05 -10.72 -10.42
C GLY A 236 1.88 -9.75 -11.59
N TYR A 237 2.84 -9.75 -12.51
CA TYR A 237 2.80 -9.02 -13.77
C TYR A 237 2.63 -9.97 -14.97
N ARG A 238 2.33 -9.43 -16.15
CA ARG A 238 2.29 -10.21 -17.40
C ARG A 238 3.70 -10.49 -17.88
N SER A 239 4.21 -11.65 -17.51
CA SER A 239 5.59 -12.05 -17.80
C SER A 239 5.72 -12.78 -19.14
N SER A 240 6.79 -12.50 -19.89
CA SER A 240 7.26 -13.34 -20.98
C SER A 240 8.05 -14.56 -20.46
N PRO A 241 8.25 -15.59 -21.26
CA PRO A 241 9.08 -16.74 -20.86
C PRO A 241 10.52 -16.37 -20.56
N THR A 242 11.06 -15.37 -21.26
CA THR A 242 12.50 -14.99 -21.24
C THR A 242 12.79 -13.77 -20.37
N GLY A 243 11.80 -13.00 -19.95
CA GLY A 243 12.02 -11.71 -19.30
C GLY A 243 12.64 -10.64 -20.21
N ALA A 244 12.61 -10.84 -21.52
CA ALA A 244 13.30 -9.96 -22.46
C ALA A 244 12.85 -8.50 -22.40
N GLY A 245 11.55 -8.27 -22.11
CA GLY A 245 11.01 -6.93 -21.95
C GLY A 245 11.61 -6.15 -20.78
N LEU A 246 12.05 -6.86 -19.74
CA LEU A 246 12.64 -6.25 -18.55
C LEU A 246 14.05 -5.71 -18.82
N MET A 247 14.74 -6.26 -19.82
CA MET A 247 16.08 -5.79 -20.19
C MET A 247 16.08 -4.34 -20.66
N ALA A 248 14.94 -3.82 -21.13
CA ALA A 248 14.80 -2.42 -21.52
C ALA A 248 14.96 -1.42 -20.35
N MET A 249 14.85 -1.87 -19.09
CA MET A 249 15.07 -1.00 -17.91
C MET A 249 16.53 -0.99 -17.42
N VAL A 250 17.44 -1.69 -18.10
CA VAL A 250 18.86 -1.74 -17.71
C VAL A 250 19.47 -0.34 -17.82
N ARG A 251 20.17 0.06 -16.78
CA ARG A 251 20.92 1.31 -16.68
C ARG A 251 22.12 1.14 -15.75
N PRO A 252 23.10 2.04 -15.76
CA PRO A 252 24.26 1.93 -14.89
C PRO A 252 23.87 1.79 -13.40
N PHE A 253 24.54 0.87 -12.70
CA PHE A 253 24.29 0.56 -11.28
C PHE A 253 22.90 0.02 -10.96
N TRP A 254 22.13 -0.41 -11.97
CA TRP A 254 20.80 -0.98 -11.81
C TRP A 254 20.87 -2.50 -11.96
N ASN A 255 20.57 -3.21 -10.91
CA ASN A 255 20.52 -4.67 -10.90
C ASN A 255 19.07 -5.12 -11.06
N ILE A 256 18.84 -6.15 -11.88
CA ILE A 256 17.52 -6.73 -12.12
C ILE A 256 17.61 -8.21 -11.76
N GLU A 257 16.73 -8.65 -10.91
CA GLU A 257 16.64 -10.03 -10.44
C GLU A 257 15.23 -10.55 -10.69
N PHE A 258 15.16 -11.70 -11.29
CA PHE A 258 13.93 -12.46 -11.45
C PHE A 258 13.85 -13.47 -10.31
N ILE A 259 12.73 -13.51 -9.63
CA ILE A 259 12.49 -14.46 -8.55
C ILE A 259 11.48 -15.49 -9.06
N ALA A 260 11.97 -16.72 -9.27
CA ALA A 260 11.14 -17.83 -9.67
C ALA A 260 10.12 -18.17 -8.57
N PRO A 261 8.89 -18.52 -8.91
CA PRO A 261 7.93 -19.01 -7.93
C PRO A 261 8.46 -20.29 -7.30
N ASN A 262 8.34 -20.43 -5.98
CA ASN A 262 8.64 -21.68 -5.29
C ASN A 262 7.65 -22.75 -5.79
N GLN A 263 8.18 -23.85 -6.34
CA GLN A 263 7.37 -24.95 -6.86
C GLN A 263 6.69 -25.78 -5.76
N ASP A 264 7.14 -25.65 -4.50
CA ASP A 264 6.70 -26.46 -3.37
C ASP A 264 5.61 -25.82 -2.50
N GLY A 265 5.01 -24.72 -2.94
CA GLY A 265 3.95 -24.06 -2.18
C GLY A 265 2.56 -24.64 -2.47
N PRO A 266 1.64 -24.65 -1.48
CA PRO A 266 0.30 -25.21 -1.62
C PRO A 266 -0.62 -24.46 -2.60
N CYS A 267 -0.15 -23.38 -3.20
CA CYS A 267 -0.90 -22.55 -4.13
C CYS A 267 -0.12 -22.34 -5.43
N PRO A 268 -0.66 -22.76 -6.60
CA PRO A 268 0.00 -22.61 -7.91
C PRO A 268 0.11 -21.15 -8.39
N ASP A 269 -0.36 -20.19 -7.61
CA ASP A 269 -0.47 -18.78 -7.98
C ASP A 269 0.74 -17.92 -7.49
N PHE A 270 1.89 -18.58 -7.27
CA PHE A 270 3.15 -17.84 -7.02
C PHE A 270 3.60 -17.16 -8.31
N ARG A 271 3.03 -15.99 -8.51
CA ARG A 271 3.29 -15.12 -9.64
C ARG A 271 4.75 -14.74 -9.64
N LYS A 272 5.36 -14.80 -10.80
CA LYS A 272 6.72 -14.34 -11.03
C LYS A 272 6.93 -12.96 -10.40
N GLN A 273 8.09 -12.78 -9.79
CA GLN A 273 8.47 -11.52 -9.15
C GLN A 273 9.71 -10.95 -9.80
N ILE A 274 9.77 -9.63 -9.85
CA ILE A 274 10.94 -8.89 -10.29
C ILE A 274 11.40 -8.03 -9.12
N LEU A 275 12.69 -8.05 -8.87
CA LEU A 275 13.37 -7.08 -8.03
C LEU A 275 14.38 -6.32 -8.88
N ALA A 276 14.24 -5.01 -8.94
CA ALA A 276 15.23 -4.15 -9.58
C ALA A 276 15.67 -3.07 -8.59
N TYR A 277 16.98 -2.89 -8.44
CA TYR A 277 17.50 -1.97 -7.44
C TYR A 277 18.82 -1.33 -7.87
N TYR A 278 19.05 -0.13 -7.34
CA TYR A 278 20.29 0.61 -7.53
C TYR A 278 21.35 0.22 -6.51
N SER A 279 22.57 -0.12 -6.95
CA SER A 279 23.68 -0.45 -6.07
C SER A 279 25.03 -0.02 -6.69
N LEU A 280 25.76 0.83 -5.98
CA LEU A 280 27.14 1.18 -6.34
C LEU A 280 28.12 0.03 -6.10
N ALA A 281 27.79 -0.89 -5.20
CA ALA A 281 28.60 -2.08 -4.94
C ALA A 281 28.46 -3.14 -6.05
N GLY A 282 27.62 -2.87 -7.05
CA GLY A 282 27.33 -3.83 -8.10
C GLY A 282 26.29 -4.87 -7.66
N ARG A 283 26.41 -6.05 -8.20
CA ARG A 283 25.49 -7.18 -8.00
C ARG A 283 25.83 -7.93 -6.73
N ARG A 284 24.83 -8.49 -6.09
CA ARG A 284 25.06 -9.41 -4.99
C ARG A 284 25.57 -10.76 -5.56
N THR A 285 26.45 -11.41 -4.82
CA THR A 285 27.04 -12.72 -5.17
C THR A 285 26.37 -13.89 -4.44
N ASP A 286 25.53 -13.60 -3.45
CA ASP A 286 24.87 -14.53 -2.55
C ASP A 286 23.40 -14.79 -2.95
N CYS A 287 23.12 -14.92 -4.24
CA CYS A 287 21.76 -15.17 -4.75
C CYS A 287 21.29 -16.57 -4.35
N PRO A 288 20.13 -16.71 -3.69
CA PRO A 288 19.47 -18.00 -3.53
C PRO A 288 19.16 -18.64 -4.90
N PRO A 289 19.02 -19.98 -5.00
CA PRO A 289 18.75 -20.67 -6.26
C PRO A 289 17.48 -20.19 -6.98
N SER A 290 16.51 -19.66 -6.22
CA SER A 290 15.26 -19.11 -6.76
C SER A 290 15.42 -17.71 -7.39
N VAL A 291 16.60 -17.10 -7.29
CA VAL A 291 16.87 -15.75 -7.78
C VAL A 291 17.80 -15.81 -8.99
N ILE A 292 17.30 -15.35 -10.12
CA ILE A 292 18.02 -15.34 -11.40
C ILE A 292 18.35 -13.88 -11.75
N PRO A 293 19.62 -13.48 -11.69
CA PRO A 293 20.03 -12.15 -12.15
C PRO A 293 19.86 -12.06 -13.66
N LEU A 294 19.27 -10.96 -14.14
CA LEU A 294 19.16 -10.67 -15.56
C LEU A 294 20.35 -9.83 -16.00
N TYR A 295 21.01 -10.28 -17.05
CA TYR A 295 22.20 -9.62 -17.64
C TYR A 295 21.89 -9.10 -19.03
N PRO A 296 22.38 -7.92 -19.41
CA PRO A 296 22.42 -7.57 -20.82
C PRO A 296 23.28 -8.61 -21.56
N ALA A 297 22.76 -9.13 -22.66
CA ALA A 297 23.59 -9.90 -23.60
C ALA A 297 24.62 -8.92 -24.19
N PHE A 298 25.89 -9.15 -23.89
CA PHE A 298 27.01 -8.46 -24.54
C PHE A 298 27.27 -9.09 -25.90
#